data_816698ff8ae4d8bb686f6d83871d25d0
#
_entry.id   816698ff8ae4d8bb686f6d83871d25d0
#
_cell.length_a   1.000
_cell.length_b   1.000
_cell.length_c   1.000
_cell.angle_alpha   90.00
_cell.angle_beta   90.00
_cell.angle_gamma   90.00
#
_symmetry.space_group_name_H-M   'P 1'
#
loop_
_entity.id
_entity.type
_entity.pdbx_description
1 polymer ?
#
loop_
_entity_poly.entity_id
_entity_poly.type
_entity_poly.pdbx_seq_one_letter_code
_entity_poly.pdbx_strand_id
1 'polypeptide(L)'
;MQITLNLKKKLEQTANEYFEGAKKARKKAETAREIVAKFKKELAVLEKKQLVEEKKVEIKRTAPKEWYEKFRWFISSEGFLCIGGRDSTSNEVVVKKHTDKEDILMHTEAPASPFFVIKTEGKKPSDITMQEAADATASFSRAWKLGVSAAEVFSVNPEQVSKQAPSGEYMPKGAFMIRGKRTFYQGKMGVAVGKLTDGRVMCGAESAVKAHCKEYILVKQGNDKPSDCAKKIAKKLGVDIDEVLRALPAGTCQTK
;
A
#
# COMPACT_ATOMS: atom_id res chain seq x y z
N MET A 1 -10.36 -3.09 66.67
CA MET A 1 -10.06 -4.28 65.86
C MET A 1 -10.73 -5.45 66.55
N GLN A 2 -11.69 -6.14 65.93
CA GLN A 2 -12.35 -7.32 66.52
C GLN A 2 -11.68 -8.55 65.95
N ILE A 3 -11.30 -9.50 66.83
CA ILE A 3 -10.70 -10.77 66.44
C ILE A 3 -11.64 -11.88 66.89
N THR A 4 -12.07 -12.72 65.96
CA THR A 4 -12.97 -13.84 66.28
C THR A 4 -12.11 -15.06 66.62
N LEU A 5 -12.26 -15.55 67.86
CA LEU A 5 -11.54 -16.75 68.33
C LEU A 5 -12.41 -17.98 68.11
N ASN A 6 -11.83 -19.04 67.57
CA ASN A 6 -12.51 -20.32 67.45
C ASN A 6 -12.27 -21.15 68.73
N LEU A 7 -13.30 -21.28 69.54
CA LEU A 7 -13.27 -22.03 70.83
C LEU A 7 -12.93 -23.52 70.70
N LYS A 8 -13.03 -24.10 69.47
CA LYS A 8 -12.69 -25.51 69.19
C LYS A 8 -11.20 -25.72 68.87
N LYS A 9 -10.42 -24.65 68.77
CA LYS A 9 -8.98 -24.69 68.42
C LYS A 9 -8.14 -24.09 69.57
N LYS A 10 -6.88 -24.57 69.69
CA LYS A 10 -5.94 -23.93 70.58
C LYS A 10 -5.62 -22.50 70.15
N LEU A 11 -5.32 -21.64 71.09
CA LEU A 11 -5.04 -20.21 70.82
C LEU A 11 -3.92 -20.03 69.79
N GLU A 12 -2.87 -20.83 69.93
CA GLU A 12 -1.70 -20.85 69.02
C GLU A 12 -2.11 -21.19 67.55
N GLN A 13 -3.01 -22.13 67.38
CA GLN A 13 -3.53 -22.51 66.05
C GLN A 13 -4.32 -21.38 65.41
N THR A 14 -5.15 -20.72 66.19
CA THR A 14 -5.93 -19.55 65.70
C THR A 14 -4.99 -18.40 65.33
N ALA A 15 -3.97 -18.09 66.17
CA ALA A 15 -2.97 -17.10 65.88
C ALA A 15 -2.19 -17.37 64.57
N ASN A 16 -1.78 -18.62 64.36
CA ASN A 16 -1.10 -19.06 63.12
C ASN A 16 -1.99 -18.89 61.89
N GLU A 17 -3.27 -19.22 61.99
CA GLU A 17 -4.20 -19.03 60.86
C GLU A 17 -4.32 -17.53 60.48
N TYR A 18 -4.42 -16.65 61.42
CA TYR A 18 -4.45 -15.20 61.20
C TYR A 18 -3.11 -14.71 60.58
N PHE A 19 -1.98 -15.20 61.08
CA PHE A 19 -0.66 -14.84 60.58
C PHE A 19 -0.46 -15.29 59.12
N GLU A 20 -0.77 -16.54 58.81
CA GLU A 20 -0.69 -17.05 57.46
C GLU A 20 -1.69 -16.39 56.54
N GLY A 21 -2.89 -16.09 57.00
CA GLY A 21 -3.89 -15.31 56.25
C GLY A 21 -3.39 -13.89 55.93
N ALA A 22 -2.80 -13.20 56.90
CA ALA A 22 -2.23 -11.89 56.69
C ALA A 22 -1.03 -11.90 55.73
N LYS A 23 -0.16 -12.91 55.82
CA LYS A 23 0.97 -13.10 54.87
C LYS A 23 0.50 -13.34 53.45
N LYS A 24 -0.52 -14.19 53.25
CA LYS A 24 -1.14 -14.44 51.93
C LYS A 24 -1.82 -13.17 51.37
N ALA A 25 -2.53 -12.40 52.25
CA ALA A 25 -3.16 -11.17 51.84
C ALA A 25 -2.14 -10.10 51.41
N ARG A 26 -1.04 -9.93 52.17
CA ARG A 26 0.07 -9.04 51.79
C ARG A 26 0.66 -9.37 50.47
N LYS A 27 0.97 -10.66 50.20
CA LYS A 27 1.52 -11.11 48.93
C LYS A 27 0.55 -10.85 47.76
N LYS A 28 -0.75 -11.12 47.94
CA LYS A 28 -1.78 -10.79 46.94
C LYS A 28 -1.87 -9.29 46.66
N ALA A 29 -1.80 -8.46 47.71
CA ALA A 29 -1.85 -6.99 47.57
C ALA A 29 -0.60 -6.46 46.83
N GLU A 30 0.57 -7.02 47.09
CA GLU A 30 1.82 -6.67 46.39
C GLU A 30 1.75 -7.01 44.90
N THR A 31 1.36 -8.24 44.55
CA THR A 31 1.15 -8.65 43.15
C THR A 31 0.10 -7.80 42.44
N ALA A 32 -1.02 -7.49 43.14
CA ALA A 32 -2.03 -6.61 42.56
C ALA A 32 -1.51 -5.18 42.30
N ARG A 33 -0.68 -4.62 43.19
CA ARG A 33 -0.05 -3.32 42.96
C ARG A 33 0.89 -3.33 41.75
N GLU A 34 1.69 -4.38 41.58
CA GLU A 34 2.57 -4.53 40.40
C GLU A 34 1.77 -4.58 39.13
N ILE A 35 0.69 -5.36 39.09
CA ILE A 35 -0.19 -5.48 37.93
C ILE A 35 -0.83 -4.12 37.60
N VAL A 36 -1.35 -3.41 38.60
CA VAL A 36 -1.92 -2.06 38.41
C VAL A 36 -0.88 -1.09 37.86
N ALA A 37 0.36 -1.13 38.38
CA ALA A 37 1.44 -0.27 37.91
C ALA A 37 1.80 -0.57 36.43
N LYS A 38 1.79 -1.85 36.06
CA LYS A 38 2.01 -2.28 34.66
C LYS A 38 0.92 -1.75 33.73
N PHE A 39 -0.35 -1.98 34.08
CA PHE A 39 -1.46 -1.50 33.27
C PHE A 39 -1.54 0.03 33.17
N LYS A 40 -1.19 0.77 34.23
CA LYS A 40 -1.09 2.23 34.16
C LYS A 40 -0.04 2.70 33.16
N LYS A 41 1.10 2.02 33.07
CA LYS A 41 2.13 2.31 32.04
C LYS A 41 1.65 2.01 30.63
N GLU A 42 0.99 0.87 30.44
CA GLU A 42 0.42 0.49 29.14
C GLU A 42 -0.69 1.47 28.70
N LEU A 43 -1.55 1.89 29.63
CA LEU A 43 -2.60 2.88 29.37
C LEU A 43 -2.01 4.21 28.89
N ALA A 44 -0.99 4.73 29.59
CA ALA A 44 -0.32 5.98 29.21
C ALA A 44 0.34 5.90 27.82
N VAL A 45 0.82 4.72 27.40
CA VAL A 45 1.35 4.51 26.06
C VAL A 45 0.24 4.48 25.01
N LEU A 46 -0.90 3.87 25.33
CA LEU A 46 -2.07 3.83 24.45
C LEU A 46 -2.70 5.20 24.27
N GLU A 47 -2.86 5.97 25.35
CA GLU A 47 -3.36 7.36 25.32
C GLU A 47 -2.47 8.26 24.45
N LYS A 48 -1.13 8.15 24.59
CA LYS A 48 -0.20 8.85 23.69
C LYS A 48 -0.34 8.42 22.23
N LYS A 49 -0.60 7.15 21.96
CA LYS A 49 -0.86 6.66 20.59
C LYS A 49 -2.16 7.21 20.03
N GLN A 50 -3.24 7.22 20.84
CA GLN A 50 -4.53 7.78 20.43
C GLN A 50 -4.43 9.28 20.14
N LEU A 51 -3.77 10.07 20.97
CA LEU A 51 -3.54 11.50 20.73
C LEU A 51 -2.73 11.76 19.44
N VAL A 52 -1.81 10.86 19.10
CA VAL A 52 -1.07 10.93 17.82
C VAL A 52 -1.94 10.53 16.64
N GLU A 53 -2.85 9.56 16.80
CA GLU A 53 -3.81 9.16 15.78
C GLU A 53 -4.91 10.21 15.56
N GLU A 54 -5.45 10.81 16.61
CA GLU A 54 -6.42 11.91 16.53
C GLU A 54 -5.84 13.15 15.83
N LYS A 55 -4.57 13.48 16.07
CA LYS A 55 -3.87 14.54 15.32
C LYS A 55 -3.62 14.19 13.85
N LYS A 56 -3.65 12.90 13.46
CA LYS A 56 -3.55 12.46 12.06
C LYS A 56 -4.85 12.56 11.29
N VAL A 57 -6.00 12.64 11.95
CA VAL A 57 -7.32 12.68 11.32
C VAL A 57 -7.62 14.02 10.63
N GLU A 58 -6.82 15.07 10.85
CA GLU A 58 -7.07 16.40 10.26
C GLU A 58 -6.50 16.62 8.85
N ILE A 59 -5.82 15.64 8.25
CA ILE A 59 -5.46 15.74 6.82
C ILE A 59 -6.61 15.16 5.99
N LYS A 60 -7.79 15.75 6.11
CA LYS A 60 -8.92 15.41 5.25
C LYS A 60 -8.63 15.93 3.85
N ARG A 61 -8.51 15.00 2.94
CA ARG A 61 -8.59 15.26 1.52
C ARG A 61 -9.84 16.06 1.22
N THR A 62 -9.70 17.19 0.55
CA THR A 62 -10.82 18.08 0.20
C THR A 62 -11.51 17.68 -1.10
N ALA A 63 -10.84 16.94 -1.97
CA ALA A 63 -11.38 16.52 -3.25
C ALA A 63 -12.15 15.18 -3.17
N PRO A 64 -13.28 15.02 -3.88
CA PRO A 64 -13.97 13.75 -4.03
C PRO A 64 -13.05 12.70 -4.69
N LYS A 65 -13.31 11.41 -4.42
CA LYS A 65 -12.53 10.33 -5.04
C LYS A 65 -12.90 10.22 -6.52
N GLU A 66 -11.90 10.27 -7.36
CA GLU A 66 -12.02 10.00 -8.77
C GLU A 66 -12.19 8.50 -9.05
N TRP A 67 -12.90 8.15 -10.12
CA TRP A 67 -13.21 6.76 -10.46
C TRP A 67 -11.97 5.88 -10.68
N TYR A 68 -10.87 6.46 -11.12
CA TYR A 68 -9.61 5.75 -11.42
C TYR A 68 -8.74 5.48 -10.18
N GLU A 69 -8.98 6.12 -9.06
CA GLU A 69 -8.13 5.96 -7.86
C GLU A 69 -8.22 4.57 -7.21
N LYS A 70 -9.23 3.80 -7.55
CA LYS A 70 -9.31 2.37 -7.19
C LYS A 70 -8.24 1.53 -7.89
N PHE A 71 -7.63 2.03 -8.97
CA PHE A 71 -6.55 1.44 -9.73
C PHE A 71 -5.19 2.01 -9.32
N ARG A 72 -4.10 1.54 -9.92
CA ARG A 72 -2.84 2.27 -9.99
C ARG A 72 -3.02 3.38 -11.01
N TRP A 73 -2.54 4.55 -10.70
CA TRP A 73 -2.74 5.66 -11.63
C TRP A 73 -1.65 6.72 -11.48
N PHE A 74 -1.41 7.41 -12.57
CA PHE A 74 -0.64 8.65 -12.62
C PHE A 74 -1.06 9.45 -13.85
N ILE A 75 -0.71 10.72 -13.84
CA ILE A 75 -0.85 11.60 -15.01
C ILE A 75 0.55 11.74 -15.62
N SER A 76 0.70 11.46 -16.90
CA SER A 76 1.99 11.60 -17.58
C SER A 76 2.44 13.06 -17.61
N SER A 77 3.71 13.33 -17.87
CA SER A 77 4.22 14.70 -17.98
C SER A 77 3.53 15.53 -19.07
N GLU A 78 2.92 14.88 -20.06
CA GLU A 78 2.12 15.48 -21.12
C GLU A 78 0.62 15.59 -20.80
N GLY A 79 0.18 15.13 -19.62
CA GLY A 79 -1.20 15.24 -19.15
C GLY A 79 -2.09 14.04 -19.44
N PHE A 80 -1.58 12.93 -19.99
CA PHE A 80 -2.37 11.71 -20.23
C PHE A 80 -2.60 10.95 -18.92
N LEU A 81 -3.84 10.55 -18.66
CA LEU A 81 -4.17 9.66 -17.56
C LEU A 81 -3.71 8.23 -17.89
N CYS A 82 -2.84 7.70 -17.05
CA CYS A 82 -2.37 6.32 -17.12
C CYS A 82 -2.96 5.53 -15.97
N ILE A 83 -3.68 4.44 -16.25
CA ILE A 83 -4.32 3.59 -15.24
C ILE A 83 -3.86 2.14 -15.38
N GLY A 84 -3.61 1.48 -14.25
CA GLY A 84 -3.13 0.10 -14.23
C GLY A 84 -3.84 -0.77 -13.19
N GLY A 85 -3.99 -2.04 -13.49
CA GLY A 85 -4.57 -2.99 -12.55
C GLY A 85 -3.67 -3.23 -11.33
N ARG A 86 -4.27 -3.61 -10.20
CA ARG A 86 -3.57 -3.99 -8.96
C ARG A 86 -3.47 -5.50 -8.80
N ASP A 87 -4.46 -6.20 -9.34
CA ASP A 87 -4.64 -7.65 -9.28
C ASP A 87 -5.35 -8.15 -10.53
N SER A 88 -5.56 -9.45 -10.63
CA SER A 88 -6.21 -10.08 -11.79
C SER A 88 -7.62 -9.55 -12.06
N THR A 89 -8.37 -9.22 -11.01
CA THR A 89 -9.74 -8.68 -11.15
C THR A 89 -9.72 -7.25 -11.69
N SER A 90 -8.90 -6.39 -11.10
CA SER A 90 -8.77 -5.00 -11.54
C SER A 90 -8.12 -4.88 -12.92
N ASN A 91 -7.17 -5.77 -13.29
CA ASN A 91 -6.66 -5.87 -14.67
C ASN A 91 -7.79 -6.13 -15.67
N GLU A 92 -8.67 -7.08 -15.35
CA GLU A 92 -9.80 -7.40 -16.22
C GLU A 92 -10.79 -6.24 -16.34
N VAL A 93 -11.03 -5.52 -15.24
CA VAL A 93 -11.90 -4.33 -15.23
C VAL A 93 -11.28 -3.19 -16.04
N VAL A 94 -9.99 -2.92 -15.90
CA VAL A 94 -9.27 -1.89 -16.66
C VAL A 94 -9.37 -2.16 -18.15
N VAL A 95 -8.99 -3.37 -18.59
CA VAL A 95 -8.97 -3.73 -20.01
C VAL A 95 -10.37 -3.76 -20.61
N LYS A 96 -11.39 -4.31 -19.92
CA LYS A 96 -12.73 -4.48 -20.48
C LYS A 96 -13.63 -3.25 -20.39
N LYS A 97 -13.48 -2.44 -19.31
CA LYS A 97 -14.43 -1.37 -19.01
C LYS A 97 -13.86 0.04 -19.10
N HIS A 98 -12.55 0.16 -19.07
CA HIS A 98 -11.88 1.45 -19.03
C HIS A 98 -10.84 1.64 -20.14
N THR A 99 -10.93 0.83 -21.20
CA THR A 99 -10.10 0.94 -22.39
C THR A 99 -10.97 1.27 -23.60
N ASP A 100 -10.71 2.38 -24.24
CA ASP A 100 -11.36 2.83 -25.47
C ASP A 100 -10.53 2.41 -26.69
N LYS A 101 -11.10 2.49 -27.88
CA LYS A 101 -10.46 1.97 -29.11
C LYS A 101 -9.13 2.65 -29.45
N GLU A 102 -8.98 3.91 -29.08
CA GLU A 102 -7.81 4.72 -29.40
C GLU A 102 -6.75 4.68 -28.29
N ASP A 103 -7.05 4.06 -27.16
CA ASP A 103 -6.11 3.94 -26.04
C ASP A 103 -4.95 3.00 -26.39
N ILE A 104 -3.89 3.10 -25.60
CA ILE A 104 -2.72 2.24 -25.75
C ILE A 104 -2.58 1.40 -24.49
N LEU A 105 -2.44 0.08 -24.66
CA LEU A 105 -2.20 -0.83 -23.55
C LEU A 105 -0.72 -1.17 -23.46
N MET A 106 -0.20 -1.22 -22.25
CA MET A 106 1.16 -1.68 -21.95
C MET A 106 1.15 -2.87 -20.99
N HIS A 107 2.06 -3.81 -21.25
CA HIS A 107 2.25 -5.00 -20.42
C HIS A 107 3.70 -5.49 -20.52
N THR A 108 4.17 -6.31 -19.58
CA THR A 108 5.48 -6.98 -19.68
C THR A 108 5.32 -8.39 -20.22
N GLU A 109 6.38 -8.96 -20.78
CA GLU A 109 6.40 -10.40 -21.15
C GLU A 109 6.27 -11.32 -19.92
N ALA A 110 6.68 -10.84 -18.75
CA ALA A 110 6.63 -11.63 -17.52
C ALA A 110 5.19 -11.80 -17.01
N PRO A 111 4.82 -12.99 -16.53
CA PRO A 111 3.51 -13.22 -15.91
C PRO A 111 3.35 -12.38 -14.63
N ALA A 112 2.09 -12.11 -14.26
CA ALA A 112 1.74 -11.28 -13.09
C ALA A 112 2.22 -9.82 -13.19
N SER A 113 2.11 -9.24 -14.37
CA SER A 113 2.25 -7.83 -14.65
C SER A 113 0.88 -7.15 -14.72
N PRO A 114 0.77 -5.87 -14.34
CA PRO A 114 -0.43 -5.11 -14.63
C PRO A 114 -0.54 -4.77 -16.11
N PHE A 115 -1.76 -4.70 -16.63
CA PHE A 115 -2.03 -3.92 -17.82
C PHE A 115 -2.13 -2.46 -17.42
N PHE A 116 -1.30 -1.62 -18.03
CA PHE A 116 -1.47 -0.18 -17.99
C PHE A 116 -2.13 0.31 -19.27
N VAL A 117 -3.07 1.22 -19.12
CA VAL A 117 -3.80 1.87 -20.21
C VAL A 117 -3.47 3.34 -20.19
N ILE A 118 -3.00 3.87 -21.29
CA ILE A 118 -2.83 5.30 -21.54
C ILE A 118 -4.14 5.78 -22.16
N LYS A 119 -4.87 6.65 -21.45
CA LYS A 119 -6.11 7.27 -21.94
C LYS A 119 -5.75 8.38 -22.92
N THR A 120 -5.87 8.09 -24.20
CA THR A 120 -5.42 9.02 -25.23
C THR A 120 -6.45 10.10 -25.60
N GLU A 121 -7.73 9.81 -25.42
CA GLU A 121 -8.82 10.72 -25.80
C GLU A 121 -8.66 11.26 -27.25
N GLY A 122 -8.18 10.39 -28.15
CA GLY A 122 -7.94 10.75 -29.55
C GLY A 122 -6.65 11.53 -29.84
N LYS A 123 -5.83 11.81 -28.81
CA LYS A 123 -4.54 12.47 -28.96
C LYS A 123 -3.42 11.43 -29.04
N LYS A 124 -2.38 11.72 -29.81
CA LYS A 124 -1.22 10.82 -29.91
C LYS A 124 -0.20 11.16 -28.81
N PRO A 125 0.07 10.25 -27.85
CA PRO A 125 1.12 10.46 -26.86
C PRO A 125 2.50 10.43 -27.55
N SER A 126 3.45 11.22 -27.03
CA SER A 126 4.84 11.16 -27.51
C SER A 126 5.61 10.00 -26.85
N ASP A 127 6.84 9.80 -27.28
CA ASP A 127 7.74 8.80 -26.71
C ASP A 127 8.00 9.02 -25.21
N ILE A 128 7.85 10.26 -24.71
CA ILE A 128 7.99 10.58 -23.29
C ILE A 128 6.89 9.88 -22.47
N THR A 129 5.62 10.08 -22.82
CA THR A 129 4.50 9.40 -22.17
C THR A 129 4.59 7.88 -22.29
N MET A 130 5.00 7.40 -23.48
CA MET A 130 5.19 5.96 -23.71
C MET A 130 6.25 5.38 -22.77
N GLN A 131 7.37 6.06 -22.60
CA GLN A 131 8.44 5.63 -21.68
C GLN A 131 8.00 5.70 -20.22
N GLU A 132 7.30 6.76 -19.81
CA GLU A 132 6.73 6.90 -18.46
C GLU A 132 5.77 5.75 -18.12
N ALA A 133 4.91 5.40 -19.05
CA ALA A 133 4.00 4.27 -18.89
C ALA A 133 4.74 2.91 -18.88
N ALA A 134 5.80 2.77 -19.65
CA ALA A 134 6.65 1.58 -19.64
C ALA A 134 7.38 1.44 -18.29
N ASP A 135 7.97 2.53 -17.75
CA ASP A 135 8.65 2.54 -16.47
C ASP A 135 7.68 2.19 -15.32
N ALA A 136 6.47 2.73 -15.36
CA ALA A 136 5.41 2.39 -14.40
C ALA A 136 5.00 0.91 -14.53
N THR A 137 4.75 0.41 -15.75
CA THR A 137 4.35 -0.99 -16.01
C THR A 137 5.41 -1.95 -15.48
N ALA A 138 6.70 -1.69 -15.76
CA ALA A 138 7.82 -2.46 -15.24
C ALA A 138 7.88 -2.44 -13.71
N SER A 139 7.80 -1.25 -13.11
CA SER A 139 7.91 -1.06 -11.65
C SER A 139 6.78 -1.71 -10.87
N PHE A 140 5.57 -1.75 -11.43
CA PHE A 140 4.43 -2.40 -10.80
C PHE A 140 4.29 -3.89 -11.15
N SER A 141 5.19 -4.44 -11.96
CA SER A 141 5.22 -5.86 -12.32
C SER A 141 5.90 -6.71 -11.25
N ARG A 142 5.88 -8.03 -11.46
CA ARG A 142 6.63 -8.98 -10.62
C ARG A 142 8.14 -8.71 -10.61
N ALA A 143 8.67 -8.06 -11.64
CA ALA A 143 10.07 -7.71 -11.75
C ALA A 143 10.57 -6.85 -10.55
N TRP A 144 9.70 -6.03 -9.96
CA TRP A 144 10.01 -5.31 -8.73
C TRP A 144 10.44 -6.23 -7.58
N LYS A 145 9.69 -7.32 -7.35
CA LYS A 145 10.00 -8.30 -6.30
C LYS A 145 11.26 -9.12 -6.58
N LEU A 146 11.61 -9.27 -7.86
CA LEU A 146 12.79 -10.02 -8.28
C LEU A 146 14.08 -9.19 -8.18
N GLY A 147 14.00 -7.91 -7.87
CA GLY A 147 15.18 -7.05 -7.70
C GLY A 147 15.91 -6.71 -9.00
N VAL A 148 15.28 -6.91 -10.17
CA VAL A 148 15.90 -6.55 -11.45
C VAL A 148 15.82 -5.05 -11.70
N SER A 149 16.80 -4.49 -12.41
CA SER A 149 16.91 -3.04 -12.62
C SER A 149 16.03 -2.51 -13.75
N ALA A 150 15.59 -3.37 -14.66
CA ALA A 150 14.73 -3.04 -15.80
C ALA A 150 13.94 -4.27 -16.25
N ALA A 151 12.84 -4.05 -16.96
CA ALA A 151 12.06 -5.10 -17.58
C ALA A 151 11.61 -4.69 -18.98
N GLU A 152 11.50 -5.64 -19.88
CA GLU A 152 10.95 -5.41 -21.20
C GLU A 152 9.43 -5.25 -21.11
N VAL A 153 8.93 -4.15 -21.65
CA VAL A 153 7.53 -3.77 -21.72
C VAL A 153 7.15 -3.62 -23.18
N PHE A 154 5.98 -4.05 -23.54
CA PHE A 154 5.47 -3.82 -24.90
C PHE A 154 4.14 -3.05 -24.88
N SER A 155 3.91 -2.30 -25.94
CA SER A 155 2.64 -1.64 -26.21
C SER A 155 1.87 -2.35 -27.30
N VAL A 156 0.54 -2.34 -27.17
CA VAL A 156 -0.41 -2.88 -28.13
C VAL A 156 -1.67 -2.02 -28.18
N ASN A 157 -2.40 -2.08 -29.28
CA ASN A 157 -3.72 -1.47 -29.39
C ASN A 157 -4.79 -2.36 -28.74
N PRO A 158 -5.92 -1.80 -28.30
CA PRO A 158 -7.01 -2.56 -27.67
C PRO A 158 -7.53 -3.72 -28.51
N GLU A 159 -7.57 -3.57 -29.84
CA GLU A 159 -8.03 -4.59 -30.79
C GLU A 159 -7.15 -5.84 -30.80
N GLN A 160 -5.89 -5.71 -30.37
CA GLN A 160 -4.94 -6.81 -30.27
C GLN A 160 -5.11 -7.66 -29.02
N VAL A 161 -5.89 -7.17 -28.03
CA VAL A 161 -6.08 -7.80 -26.72
C VAL A 161 -7.44 -8.48 -26.66
N SER A 162 -7.44 -9.80 -26.47
CA SER A 162 -8.66 -10.62 -26.49
C SER A 162 -8.77 -11.49 -25.24
N LYS A 163 -10.01 -11.75 -24.82
CA LYS A 163 -10.30 -12.75 -23.77
C LYS A 163 -10.64 -14.12 -24.34
N GLN A 164 -10.54 -14.28 -25.65
CA GLN A 164 -10.80 -15.56 -26.31
C GLN A 164 -9.54 -16.43 -26.30
N ALA A 165 -9.59 -17.53 -25.56
CA ALA A 165 -8.56 -18.56 -25.62
C ALA A 165 -8.58 -19.28 -26.98
N PRO A 166 -7.45 -19.80 -27.46
CA PRO A 166 -7.42 -20.77 -28.55
C PRO A 166 -8.30 -21.97 -28.23
N SER A 167 -8.76 -22.67 -29.25
CA SER A 167 -9.59 -23.86 -29.07
C SER A 167 -8.86 -24.89 -28.20
N GLY A 168 -9.51 -25.34 -27.13
CA GLY A 168 -8.95 -26.32 -26.19
C GLY A 168 -8.08 -25.74 -25.07
N GLU A 169 -7.86 -24.42 -24.99
CA GLU A 169 -7.06 -23.79 -23.95
C GLU A 169 -7.94 -23.04 -22.93
N TYR A 170 -7.52 -23.09 -21.65
CA TYR A 170 -8.14 -22.31 -20.56
C TYR A 170 -7.38 -21.00 -20.34
N MET A 171 -8.10 -19.89 -20.28
CA MET A 171 -7.54 -18.58 -19.96
C MET A 171 -7.91 -18.17 -18.53
N PRO A 172 -6.94 -18.07 -17.61
CA PRO A 172 -7.21 -17.70 -16.24
C PRO A 172 -7.71 -16.25 -16.12
N LYS A 173 -8.30 -15.94 -14.96
CA LYS A 173 -8.78 -14.57 -14.66
C LYS A 173 -7.61 -13.59 -14.71
N GLY A 174 -7.83 -12.45 -15.36
CA GLY A 174 -6.82 -11.38 -15.51
C GLY A 174 -5.79 -11.63 -16.61
N ALA A 175 -5.76 -12.81 -17.26
CA ALA A 175 -4.95 -13.09 -18.44
C ALA A 175 -5.71 -12.71 -19.73
N PHE A 176 -4.96 -12.32 -20.74
CA PHE A 176 -5.47 -11.96 -22.06
C PHE A 176 -4.55 -12.51 -23.14
N MET A 177 -5.15 -12.85 -24.27
CA MET A 177 -4.41 -13.21 -25.49
C MET A 177 -4.05 -11.92 -26.22
N ILE A 178 -2.79 -11.81 -26.62
CA ILE A 178 -2.28 -10.67 -27.38
C ILE A 178 -1.88 -11.16 -28.77
N ARG A 179 -2.43 -10.53 -29.81
CA ARG A 179 -2.20 -10.87 -31.17
C ARG A 179 -1.60 -9.69 -31.93
N GLY A 180 -0.86 -10.00 -33.02
CA GLY A 180 -0.29 -8.98 -33.90
C GLY A 180 1.04 -8.40 -33.42
N LYS A 181 1.44 -7.28 -34.04
CA LYS A 181 2.74 -6.64 -33.83
C LYS A 181 2.77 -5.89 -32.48
N ARG A 182 3.87 -6.04 -31.76
CA ARG A 182 4.13 -5.35 -30.49
C ARG A 182 5.25 -4.32 -30.69
N THR A 183 5.18 -3.22 -29.98
CA THR A 183 6.29 -2.25 -29.90
C THR A 183 6.91 -2.37 -28.53
N PHE A 184 8.22 -2.57 -28.44
CA PHE A 184 8.94 -2.87 -27.20
C PHE A 184 9.63 -1.64 -26.65
N TYR A 185 9.66 -1.55 -25.31
CA TYR A 185 10.28 -0.50 -24.51
C TYR A 185 11.08 -1.12 -23.37
N GLN A 186 12.18 -0.50 -23.02
CA GLN A 186 12.95 -0.86 -21.85
C GLN A 186 12.43 -0.07 -20.64
N GLY A 187 11.58 -0.68 -19.81
CA GLY A 187 11.04 -0.06 -18.60
C GLY A 187 12.05 -0.08 -17.46
N LYS A 188 12.37 1.08 -16.91
CA LYS A 188 13.27 1.25 -15.76
C LYS A 188 12.54 1.03 -14.45
N MET A 189 13.23 0.43 -13.47
CA MET A 189 12.67 0.23 -12.13
C MET A 189 12.85 1.46 -11.27
N GLY A 190 11.76 1.94 -10.73
CA GLY A 190 11.70 3.08 -9.84
C GLY A 190 10.40 3.83 -10.03
N VAL A 191 9.86 4.33 -8.94
CA VAL A 191 8.67 5.19 -8.97
C VAL A 191 8.91 6.42 -8.10
N ALA A 192 8.18 7.46 -8.37
CA ALA A 192 8.05 8.60 -7.47
C ALA A 192 6.64 8.61 -6.88
N VAL A 193 6.54 9.03 -5.63
CA VAL A 193 5.26 9.27 -4.94
C VAL A 193 5.21 10.75 -4.63
N GLY A 194 4.18 11.44 -5.10
CA GLY A 194 4.00 12.87 -4.91
C GLY A 194 2.59 13.22 -4.46
N LYS A 195 2.44 14.42 -3.91
CA LYS A 195 1.17 15.02 -3.54
C LYS A 195 0.76 16.05 -4.57
N LEU A 196 -0.40 15.87 -5.18
CA LEU A 196 -1.01 16.86 -6.06
C LEU A 196 -1.54 18.05 -5.26
N THR A 197 -1.80 19.15 -5.95
CA THR A 197 -2.34 20.40 -5.34
C THR A 197 -3.70 20.21 -4.67
N ASP A 198 -4.48 19.26 -5.10
CA ASP A 198 -5.79 18.88 -4.53
C ASP A 198 -5.68 17.86 -3.37
N GLY A 199 -4.47 17.49 -2.97
CA GLY A 199 -4.20 16.58 -1.87
C GLY A 199 -4.15 15.10 -2.24
N ARG A 200 -4.42 14.71 -3.50
CA ARG A 200 -4.33 13.32 -3.96
C ARG A 200 -2.89 12.83 -3.99
N VAL A 201 -2.69 11.55 -3.71
CA VAL A 201 -1.40 10.87 -3.83
C VAL A 201 -1.28 10.26 -5.22
N MET A 202 -0.26 10.66 -5.97
CA MET A 202 0.06 10.12 -7.29
C MET A 202 1.34 9.31 -7.23
N CYS A 203 1.39 8.16 -7.91
CA CYS A 203 2.58 7.31 -7.99
C CYS A 203 2.81 6.82 -9.42
N GLY A 204 3.95 7.14 -9.98
CA GLY A 204 4.32 6.80 -11.35
C GLY A 204 5.78 7.04 -11.65
N ALA A 205 6.12 7.17 -12.94
CA ALA A 205 7.46 7.53 -13.38
C ALA A 205 7.91 8.87 -12.76
N GLU A 206 9.20 9.01 -12.49
CA GLU A 206 9.75 10.21 -11.83
C GLU A 206 9.43 11.50 -12.61
N SER A 207 9.60 11.49 -13.93
CA SER A 207 9.31 12.65 -14.79
C SER A 207 7.86 13.09 -14.70
N ALA A 208 6.93 12.13 -14.74
CA ALA A 208 5.50 12.36 -14.63
C ALA A 208 5.11 12.99 -13.28
N VAL A 209 5.61 12.41 -12.18
CA VAL A 209 5.33 12.93 -10.84
C VAL A 209 5.95 14.31 -10.63
N LYS A 210 7.17 14.53 -11.10
CA LYS A 210 7.86 15.82 -11.03
C LYS A 210 7.12 16.93 -11.79
N ALA A 211 6.46 16.60 -12.90
CA ALA A 211 5.70 17.58 -13.68
C ALA A 211 4.45 18.09 -12.94
N HIS A 212 3.84 17.27 -12.08
CA HIS A 212 2.56 17.58 -11.45
C HIS A 212 2.64 17.83 -9.93
N CYS A 213 3.70 17.38 -9.27
CA CYS A 213 3.85 17.45 -7.82
C CYS A 213 5.02 18.34 -7.43
N LYS A 214 4.77 19.34 -6.56
CA LYS A 214 5.83 20.20 -6.01
C LYS A 214 6.74 19.42 -5.06
N GLU A 215 6.14 18.50 -4.30
CA GLU A 215 6.84 17.64 -3.35
C GLU A 215 6.64 16.19 -3.74
N TYR A 216 7.72 15.46 -3.86
CA TYR A 216 7.71 14.05 -4.18
C TYR A 216 8.90 13.31 -3.56
N ILE A 217 8.80 12.01 -3.47
CA ILE A 217 9.83 11.14 -2.91
C ILE A 217 10.05 9.99 -3.90
N LEU A 218 11.33 9.77 -4.22
CA LEU A 218 11.73 8.64 -5.04
C LEU A 218 11.70 7.36 -4.23
N VAL A 219 11.14 6.33 -4.83
CA VAL A 219 11.04 4.99 -4.25
C VAL A 219 11.69 4.00 -5.20
N LYS A 220 12.66 3.26 -4.69
CA LYS A 220 13.36 2.19 -5.40
C LYS A 220 13.15 0.86 -4.69
N GLN A 221 13.52 -0.20 -5.34
CA GLN A 221 13.65 -1.51 -4.71
C GLN A 221 14.63 -1.41 -3.53
N GLY A 222 14.34 -2.13 -2.44
CA GLY A 222 15.14 -2.07 -1.22
C GLY A 222 14.70 -3.13 -0.23
N ASN A 223 15.10 -2.97 1.04
CA ASN A 223 14.86 -3.98 2.08
C ASN A 223 13.75 -3.58 3.08
N ASP A 224 13.29 -2.32 3.04
CA ASP A 224 12.25 -1.86 3.95
C ASP A 224 10.90 -2.46 3.56
N LYS A 225 10.07 -2.77 4.56
CA LYS A 225 8.68 -3.18 4.31
C LYS A 225 7.88 -2.03 3.69
N PRO A 226 6.91 -2.32 2.80
CA PRO A 226 6.07 -1.27 2.20
C PRO A 226 5.37 -0.37 3.23
N SER A 227 4.96 -0.93 4.37
CA SER A 227 4.37 -0.18 5.47
C SER A 227 5.31 0.86 6.10
N ASP A 228 6.61 0.54 6.20
CA ASP A 228 7.59 1.45 6.78
C ASP A 228 7.99 2.54 5.79
N CYS A 229 8.12 2.20 4.51
CA CYS A 229 8.24 3.18 3.44
C CYS A 229 7.02 4.13 3.40
N ALA A 230 5.80 3.56 3.46
CA ALA A 230 4.57 4.35 3.45
C ALA A 230 4.51 5.34 4.62
N LYS A 231 4.90 4.93 5.84
CA LYS A 231 4.98 5.83 7.01
C LYS A 231 5.96 6.98 6.78
N LYS A 232 7.16 6.69 6.24
CA LYS A 232 8.17 7.71 5.94
C LYS A 232 7.66 8.72 4.91
N ILE A 233 7.07 8.23 3.82
CA ILE A 233 6.52 9.05 2.74
C ILE A 233 5.33 9.88 3.22
N ALA A 234 4.37 9.26 3.89
CA ALA A 234 3.19 9.93 4.41
C ALA A 234 3.53 11.06 5.38
N LYS A 235 4.53 10.85 6.25
CA LYS A 235 5.03 11.88 7.17
C LYS A 235 5.66 13.06 6.43
N LYS A 236 6.45 12.80 5.36
CA LYS A 236 7.11 13.87 4.60
C LYS A 236 6.13 14.68 3.75
N LEU A 237 5.19 14.01 3.08
CA LEU A 237 4.24 14.66 2.17
C LEU A 237 2.97 15.19 2.88
N GLY A 238 2.78 14.86 4.16
CA GLY A 238 1.56 15.23 4.88
C GLY A 238 0.30 14.64 4.24
N VAL A 239 0.30 13.33 3.96
CA VAL A 239 -0.80 12.60 3.32
C VAL A 239 -1.16 11.34 4.13
N ASP A 240 -2.28 10.74 3.79
CA ASP A 240 -2.74 9.51 4.43
C ASP A 240 -1.82 8.31 4.13
N ILE A 241 -1.51 7.51 5.14
CA ILE A 241 -0.62 6.33 5.02
C ILE A 241 -1.23 5.27 4.12
N ASP A 242 -2.55 5.07 4.20
CA ASP A 242 -3.23 4.03 3.43
C ASP A 242 -3.26 4.39 1.94
N GLU A 243 -3.38 5.68 1.61
CA GLU A 243 -3.27 6.14 0.22
C GLU A 243 -1.87 5.88 -0.34
N VAL A 244 -0.82 6.21 0.42
CA VAL A 244 0.56 5.91 0.02
C VAL A 244 0.78 4.40 -0.11
N LEU A 245 0.33 3.61 0.87
CA LEU A 245 0.51 2.15 0.84
C LEU A 245 -0.18 1.52 -0.39
N ARG A 246 -1.35 2.04 -0.76
CA ARG A 246 -2.05 1.61 -1.99
C ARG A 246 -1.31 2.01 -3.25
N ALA A 247 -0.62 3.14 -3.24
CA ALA A 247 0.11 3.64 -4.40
C ALA A 247 1.43 2.89 -4.66
N LEU A 248 2.10 2.38 -3.62
CA LEU A 248 3.39 1.72 -3.73
C LEU A 248 3.37 0.40 -4.53
N PRO A 249 4.47 0.03 -5.20
CA PRO A 249 4.68 -1.28 -5.78
C PRO A 249 4.60 -2.40 -4.73
N ALA A 250 4.19 -3.59 -5.17
CA ALA A 250 4.12 -4.76 -4.30
C ALA A 250 5.51 -5.38 -4.10
N GLY A 251 6.12 -5.18 -2.96
CA GLY A 251 7.45 -5.70 -2.60
C GLY A 251 8.18 -4.77 -1.65
N THR A 252 9.37 -5.16 -1.25
CA THR A 252 10.24 -4.32 -0.41
C THR A 252 10.75 -3.10 -1.21
N CYS A 253 10.95 -2.01 -0.52
CA CYS A 253 11.32 -0.73 -1.13
C CYS A 253 12.26 0.06 -0.22
N GLN A 254 12.81 1.14 -0.76
CA GLN A 254 13.53 2.16 -0.01
C GLN A 254 13.22 3.55 -0.57
N THR A 255 13.13 4.51 0.31
CA THR A 255 12.98 5.93 -0.06
C THR A 255 14.35 6.56 -0.23
N LYS A 256 14.49 7.39 -1.26
CA LYS A 256 15.70 8.17 -1.51
C LYS A 256 15.48 9.64 -1.17
#